data_326b7d8ae6e65f36bc8863352d2c9788
#
_entry.id   326b7d8ae6e65f36bc8863352d2c9788
#
_cell.length_a   1.000
_cell.length_b   1.000
_cell.length_c   1.000
_cell.angle_alpha   90.00
_cell.angle_beta   90.00
_cell.angle_gamma   90.00
#
_symmetry.space_group_name_H-M   'P 1'
#
loop_
_entity.id
_entity.type
_entity.pdbx_description
1 polymer ?
#
loop_
_entity_poly.entity_id
_entity_poly.type
_entity_poly.pdbx_seq_one_letter_code
_entity_poly.pdbx_strand_id
1 'polypeptide(L)'
;MASITFKNTPVSTLGELPAEGSALPDFELVGQDLAPIASDDLAGKRVVLNIFPSLDTGTCAMSVRAFNELAAGLENTVVVCVSKDLPFAQARFCGAEGLENVVTGSDFRSSFGEDYGVTMTDGPLAGLHSRAVMVTDAKGKVVYTEQVAEVSEEPDYDAAKAALA
;
A
#
# COMPACT_ATOMS: atom_id res chain seq x y z
N MET A 1 -9.18 -9.66 -12.13
CA MET A 1 -7.86 -10.31 -12.00
C MET A 1 -6.86 -9.53 -12.83
N ALA A 2 -5.84 -8.96 -12.23
CA ALA A 2 -4.79 -8.26 -12.96
C ALA A 2 -3.70 -9.25 -13.40
N SER A 3 -3.16 -9.02 -14.60
CA SER A 3 -2.00 -9.75 -15.12
C SER A 3 -0.78 -8.84 -15.02
N ILE A 4 0.18 -9.24 -14.20
CA ILE A 4 1.42 -8.51 -13.96
C ILE A 4 2.59 -9.46 -14.14
N THR A 5 3.81 -8.99 -13.91
CA THR A 5 5.00 -9.84 -13.95
C THR A 5 5.81 -9.70 -12.67
N PHE A 6 6.52 -10.76 -12.32
CA PHE A 6 7.55 -10.74 -11.30
C PHE A 6 8.84 -11.29 -11.92
N LYS A 7 9.87 -10.45 -12.01
CA LYS A 7 11.12 -10.78 -12.71
C LYS A 7 10.84 -11.33 -14.11
N ASN A 8 9.97 -10.63 -14.83
CA ASN A 8 9.53 -10.94 -16.19
C ASN A 8 8.70 -12.23 -16.34
N THR A 9 8.34 -12.89 -15.25
CA THR A 9 7.48 -14.06 -15.27
C THR A 9 6.04 -13.64 -14.98
N PRO A 10 5.06 -14.04 -15.82
CA PRO A 10 3.66 -13.66 -15.58
C PRO A 10 3.14 -14.19 -14.25
N VAL A 11 2.44 -13.32 -13.52
CA VAL A 11 1.72 -13.66 -12.29
C VAL A 11 0.36 -12.97 -12.30
N SER A 12 -0.59 -13.53 -11.58
CA SER A 12 -1.95 -13.00 -11.52
C SER A 12 -2.29 -12.57 -10.09
N THR A 13 -3.20 -11.60 -9.99
CA THR A 13 -3.78 -11.20 -8.70
C THR A 13 -5.19 -11.75 -8.55
N LEU A 14 -5.68 -11.76 -7.31
CA LEU A 14 -7.01 -12.27 -6.99
C LEU A 14 -8.13 -11.48 -7.67
N GLY A 15 -7.93 -10.17 -7.83
CA GLY A 15 -8.90 -9.28 -8.46
C GLY A 15 -8.22 -8.07 -9.09
N GLU A 16 -8.96 -6.97 -9.18
CA GLU A 16 -8.45 -5.70 -9.68
C GLU A 16 -8.59 -4.65 -8.58
N LEU A 17 -7.75 -3.61 -8.64
CA LEU A 17 -7.85 -2.48 -7.72
C LEU A 17 -9.24 -1.82 -7.84
N PRO A 18 -9.76 -1.28 -6.71
CA PRO A 18 -10.96 -0.43 -6.77
C PRO A 18 -10.79 0.69 -7.78
N ALA A 19 -11.85 0.98 -8.52
CA ALA A 19 -11.80 1.94 -9.62
C ALA A 19 -11.70 3.39 -9.13
N GLU A 20 -11.05 4.22 -9.93
CA GLU A 20 -11.10 5.67 -9.73
C GLU A 20 -12.56 6.15 -9.79
N GLY A 21 -12.91 7.07 -8.92
CA GLY A 21 -14.26 7.59 -8.79
C GLY A 21 -15.12 6.82 -7.80
N SER A 22 -14.70 5.63 -7.36
CA SER A 22 -15.42 4.86 -6.35
C SER A 22 -15.00 5.27 -4.94
N ALA A 23 -15.82 4.90 -3.95
CA ALA A 23 -15.43 5.04 -2.54
C ALA A 23 -14.36 4.00 -2.20
N LEU A 24 -13.40 4.41 -1.38
CA LEU A 24 -12.37 3.48 -0.89
C LEU A 24 -13.06 2.38 -0.07
N PRO A 25 -12.84 1.09 -0.38
CA PRO A 25 -13.37 0.02 0.45
C PRO A 25 -12.91 0.13 1.91
N ASP A 26 -13.79 -0.15 2.84
CA ASP A 26 -13.44 -0.16 4.26
C ASP A 26 -12.36 -1.21 4.52
N PHE A 27 -11.42 -0.88 5.39
CA PHE A 27 -10.38 -1.80 5.80
C PHE A 27 -10.07 -1.67 7.28
N GLU A 28 -9.52 -2.73 7.84
CA GLU A 28 -8.93 -2.74 9.17
C GLU A 28 -7.60 -3.50 9.10
N LEU A 29 -6.52 -2.83 9.45
CA LEU A 29 -5.18 -3.39 9.48
C LEU A 29 -4.68 -3.38 10.91
N VAL A 30 -3.56 -4.05 11.16
CA VAL A 30 -2.94 -4.08 12.49
C VAL A 30 -1.72 -3.16 12.49
N GLY A 31 -1.71 -2.17 13.37
CA GLY A 31 -0.61 -1.22 13.50
C GLY A 31 0.58 -1.77 14.26
N GLN A 32 1.66 -1.00 14.31
CA GLN A 32 2.91 -1.39 14.97
C GLN A 32 2.72 -1.65 16.46
N ASP A 33 1.78 -0.97 17.10
CA ASP A 33 1.42 -1.13 18.51
C ASP A 33 0.37 -2.23 18.74
N LEU A 34 0.04 -3.00 17.71
CA LEU A 34 -0.98 -4.04 17.67
C LEU A 34 -2.41 -3.51 17.77
N ALA A 35 -2.60 -2.20 17.78
CA ALA A 35 -3.93 -1.59 17.72
C ALA A 35 -4.46 -1.57 16.28
N PRO A 36 -5.77 -1.58 16.07
CA PRO A 36 -6.33 -1.53 14.73
C PRO A 36 -6.09 -0.18 14.06
N ILE A 37 -5.85 -0.22 12.74
CA ILE A 37 -5.88 0.94 11.85
C ILE A 37 -7.07 0.73 10.94
N ALA A 38 -8.16 1.44 11.19
CA ALA A 38 -9.38 1.33 10.41
C ALA A 38 -9.50 2.51 9.44
N SER A 39 -10.09 2.26 8.27
CA SER A 39 -10.35 3.32 7.30
C SER A 39 -11.19 4.46 7.88
N ASP A 40 -12.11 4.16 8.80
CA ASP A 40 -12.92 5.17 9.49
C ASP A 40 -12.08 6.16 10.30
N ASP A 41 -10.93 5.73 10.81
CA ASP A 41 -10.01 6.59 11.58
C ASP A 41 -9.34 7.64 10.68
N LEU A 42 -9.39 7.46 9.37
CA LEU A 42 -8.79 8.34 8.37
C LEU A 42 -9.80 9.25 7.70
N ALA A 43 -11.05 9.24 8.16
CA ALA A 43 -12.11 10.08 7.59
C ALA A 43 -11.73 11.56 7.63
N GLY A 44 -12.00 12.27 6.54
CA GLY A 44 -11.67 13.70 6.41
C GLY A 44 -10.25 13.98 5.96
N LYS A 45 -9.42 12.95 5.82
CA LYS A 45 -8.03 13.09 5.34
C LYS A 45 -7.88 12.46 3.96
N ARG A 46 -6.92 12.99 3.19
CA ARG A 46 -6.47 12.31 1.97
C ARG A 46 -5.63 11.12 2.38
N VAL A 47 -5.82 10.00 1.71
CA VAL A 47 -5.12 8.75 2.03
C VAL A 47 -4.30 8.29 0.83
N VAL A 48 -3.05 7.96 1.07
CA VAL A 48 -2.19 7.27 0.11
C VAL A 48 -1.96 5.86 0.64
N LEU A 49 -2.31 4.86 -0.15
CA LEU A 49 -2.00 3.47 0.16
C LEU A 49 -0.81 3.05 -0.68
N ASN A 50 0.27 2.64 -0.02
CA ASN A 50 1.45 2.04 -0.65
C ASN A 50 1.43 0.56 -0.31
N ILE A 51 1.08 -0.26 -1.29
CA ILE A 51 0.84 -1.70 -1.13
C ILE A 51 2.00 -2.45 -1.78
N PHE A 52 2.56 -3.44 -1.09
CA PHE A 52 3.75 -4.16 -1.57
C PHE A 52 3.88 -5.54 -0.93
N PRO A 53 4.73 -6.42 -1.52
CA PRO A 53 4.92 -7.78 -1.01
C PRO A 53 5.54 -7.85 0.39
N SER A 54 6.68 -7.22 0.63
CA SER A 54 7.36 -7.29 1.92
C SER A 54 8.44 -6.23 2.08
N LEU A 55 8.57 -5.68 3.28
CA LEU A 55 9.63 -4.75 3.67
C LEU A 55 11.03 -5.38 3.54
N ASP A 56 11.12 -6.70 3.53
CA ASP A 56 12.39 -7.41 3.41
C ASP A 56 12.87 -7.55 1.96
N THR A 57 12.18 -6.94 0.99
CA THR A 57 12.66 -6.79 -0.39
C THR A 57 13.18 -5.38 -0.62
N GLY A 58 14.23 -5.24 -1.43
CA GLY A 58 14.88 -3.95 -1.66
C GLY A 58 13.97 -2.88 -2.24
N THR A 59 13.18 -3.24 -3.25
CA THR A 59 12.24 -2.30 -3.91
C THR A 59 11.14 -1.83 -2.95
N CYS A 60 10.61 -2.72 -2.14
CA CYS A 60 9.59 -2.36 -1.15
C CYS A 60 10.15 -1.41 -0.10
N ALA A 61 11.35 -1.70 0.41
CA ALA A 61 12.04 -0.81 1.35
C ALA A 61 12.24 0.58 0.76
N MET A 62 12.69 0.65 -0.51
CA MET A 62 12.85 1.93 -1.21
C MET A 62 11.53 2.69 -1.34
N SER A 63 10.42 1.99 -1.63
CA SER A 63 9.12 2.64 -1.77
C SER A 63 8.64 3.24 -0.45
N VAL A 64 8.85 2.57 0.67
CA VAL A 64 8.49 3.10 1.99
C VAL A 64 9.30 4.34 2.32
N ARG A 65 10.61 4.32 2.05
CA ARG A 65 11.48 5.50 2.25
C ARG A 65 11.04 6.67 1.39
N ALA A 66 10.73 6.43 0.11
CA ALA A 66 10.30 7.47 -0.82
C ALA A 66 8.98 8.10 -0.39
N PHE A 67 8.00 7.30 0.02
CA PHE A 67 6.73 7.81 0.51
C PHE A 67 6.87 8.52 1.85
N ASN A 68 7.80 8.10 2.71
CA ASN A 68 8.08 8.81 3.96
C ASN A 68 8.60 10.23 3.69
N GLU A 69 9.51 10.40 2.74
CA GLU A 69 9.99 11.72 2.33
C GLU A 69 8.87 12.57 1.72
N LEU A 70 8.08 11.98 0.85
CA LEU A 70 6.96 12.66 0.20
C LEU A 70 5.93 13.11 1.23
N ALA A 71 5.62 12.27 2.19
CA ALA A 71 4.62 12.54 3.24
C ALA A 71 5.01 13.73 4.12
N ALA A 72 6.30 13.95 4.33
CA ALA A 72 6.79 15.05 5.17
C ALA A 72 6.34 16.44 4.71
N GLY A 73 6.07 16.62 3.43
CA GLY A 73 5.63 17.89 2.86
C GLY A 73 4.12 17.99 2.60
N LEU A 74 3.34 16.98 2.99
CA LEU A 74 1.91 16.93 2.69
C LEU A 74 1.05 17.27 3.89
N GLU A 75 0.06 18.16 3.68
CA GLU A 75 -0.92 18.52 4.69
C GLU A 75 -2.18 17.67 4.54
N ASN A 76 -2.86 17.39 5.65
CA ASN A 76 -4.12 16.64 5.69
C ASN A 76 -4.07 15.33 4.91
N THR A 77 -2.92 14.64 4.96
CA THR A 77 -2.66 13.43 4.20
C THR A 77 -2.04 12.39 5.10
N VAL A 78 -2.53 11.16 5.02
CA VAL A 78 -1.97 10.00 5.71
C VAL A 78 -1.49 9.01 4.65
N VAL A 79 -0.23 8.59 4.77
CA VAL A 79 0.34 7.53 3.93
C VAL A 79 0.36 6.25 4.75
N VAL A 80 -0.35 5.23 4.27
CA VAL A 80 -0.40 3.90 4.89
C VAL A 80 0.34 2.92 4.01
N CYS A 81 1.39 2.31 4.54
CA CYS A 81 2.15 1.26 3.86
C CYS A 81 1.61 -0.09 4.29
N VAL A 82 1.14 -0.89 3.35
CA VAL A 82 0.39 -2.13 3.61
C VAL A 82 1.13 -3.33 3.06
N SER A 83 1.35 -4.32 3.90
CA SER A 83 1.93 -5.61 3.50
C SER A 83 1.45 -6.72 4.42
N LYS A 84 1.81 -7.97 4.07
CA LYS A 84 1.58 -9.13 4.93
C LYS A 84 2.63 -9.28 6.02
N ASP A 85 3.66 -8.44 6.05
CA ASP A 85 4.65 -8.45 7.12
C ASP A 85 3.95 -8.32 8.47
N LEU A 86 4.47 -9.00 9.49
CA LEU A 86 3.92 -8.87 10.83
C LEU A 86 4.17 -7.46 11.40
N PRO A 87 3.32 -6.97 12.30
CA PRO A 87 3.51 -5.64 12.89
C PRO A 87 4.87 -5.44 13.54
N PHE A 88 5.45 -6.52 14.08
CA PHE A 88 6.78 -6.51 14.69
C PHE A 88 7.88 -6.21 13.67
N ALA A 89 7.78 -6.81 12.48
CA ALA A 89 8.74 -6.56 11.40
C ALA A 89 8.61 -5.13 10.87
N GLN A 90 7.38 -4.64 10.76
CA GLN A 90 7.12 -3.27 10.32
C GLN A 90 7.67 -2.25 11.34
N ALA A 91 7.48 -2.50 12.63
CA ALA A 91 8.02 -1.65 13.69
C ALA A 91 9.54 -1.64 13.69
N ARG A 92 10.15 -2.80 13.52
CA ARG A 92 11.61 -2.92 13.44
C ARG A 92 12.18 -2.13 12.26
N PHE A 93 11.55 -2.26 11.08
CA PHE A 93 12.00 -1.58 9.86
C PHE A 93 11.90 -0.06 10.02
N CYS A 94 10.74 0.46 10.41
CA CYS A 94 10.53 1.89 10.57
C CYS A 94 11.40 2.48 11.69
N GLY A 95 11.60 1.76 12.78
CA GLY A 95 12.47 2.18 13.87
C GLY A 95 13.94 2.26 13.45
N ALA A 96 14.43 1.24 12.75
CA ALA A 96 15.82 1.19 12.27
C ALA A 96 16.10 2.26 11.21
N GLU A 97 15.12 2.62 10.39
CA GLU A 97 15.26 3.59 9.31
C GLU A 97 14.85 5.01 9.71
N GLY A 98 14.28 5.19 10.91
CA GLY A 98 13.80 6.50 11.36
C GLY A 98 12.62 7.05 10.57
N LEU A 99 11.73 6.19 10.09
CA LEU A 99 10.60 6.57 9.24
C LEU A 99 9.38 6.89 10.11
N GLU A 100 9.09 8.16 10.31
CA GLU A 100 8.05 8.65 11.21
C GLU A 100 6.84 9.26 10.48
N ASN A 101 6.96 9.51 9.17
CA ASN A 101 5.92 10.21 8.40
C ASN A 101 4.95 9.27 7.69
N VAL A 102 5.14 7.96 7.79
CA VAL A 102 4.24 6.95 7.26
C VAL A 102 3.66 6.11 8.38
N VAL A 103 2.47 5.59 8.14
CA VAL A 103 1.83 4.61 9.01
C VAL A 103 1.99 3.26 8.33
N THR A 104 2.39 2.22 9.08
CA THR A 104 2.44 0.87 8.54
C THR A 104 1.27 0.06 9.08
N GLY A 105 0.60 -0.67 8.20
CA GLY A 105 -0.49 -1.55 8.54
C GLY A 105 -0.23 -2.96 8.05
N SER A 106 -0.41 -3.94 8.92
CA SER A 106 -0.22 -5.34 8.59
C SER A 106 -1.55 -5.99 8.21
N ASP A 107 -1.54 -6.70 7.09
CA ASP A 107 -2.69 -7.49 6.61
C ASP A 107 -2.52 -8.98 6.95
N PHE A 108 -1.85 -9.32 8.03
CA PHE A 108 -1.61 -10.74 8.34
C PHE A 108 -2.91 -11.48 8.73
N ARG A 109 -3.94 -10.76 9.15
CA ARG A 109 -5.23 -11.36 9.55
C ARG A 109 -6.44 -10.57 9.06
N SER A 110 -6.26 -9.69 8.06
CA SER A 110 -7.31 -8.84 7.51
C SER A 110 -7.76 -9.38 6.15
N SER A 111 -8.91 -8.92 5.66
CA SER A 111 -9.39 -9.21 4.30
C SER A 111 -8.93 -8.17 3.27
N PHE A 112 -7.98 -7.29 3.62
CA PHE A 112 -7.53 -6.21 2.75
C PHE A 112 -7.11 -6.69 1.36
N GLY A 113 -6.27 -7.73 1.30
CA GLY A 113 -5.77 -8.25 0.02
C GLY A 113 -6.87 -8.75 -0.90
N GLU A 114 -7.91 -9.34 -0.32
CA GLU A 114 -9.09 -9.82 -1.05
C GLU A 114 -9.98 -8.66 -1.49
N ASP A 115 -10.27 -7.75 -0.57
CA ASP A 115 -11.17 -6.61 -0.82
C ASP A 115 -10.60 -5.65 -1.86
N TYR A 116 -9.27 -5.51 -1.91
CA TYR A 116 -8.57 -4.65 -2.86
C TYR A 116 -8.07 -5.39 -4.10
N GLY A 117 -8.21 -6.72 -4.13
CA GLY A 117 -7.82 -7.54 -5.27
C GLY A 117 -6.32 -7.61 -5.54
N VAL A 118 -5.49 -7.37 -4.52
CA VAL A 118 -4.03 -7.24 -4.69
C VAL A 118 -3.23 -8.49 -4.32
N THR A 119 -3.88 -9.51 -3.75
CA THR A 119 -3.17 -10.74 -3.40
C THR A 119 -2.79 -11.51 -4.67
N MET A 120 -1.50 -11.84 -4.80
CA MET A 120 -1.02 -12.66 -5.91
C MET A 120 -1.44 -14.12 -5.69
N THR A 121 -1.89 -14.76 -6.77
CA THR A 121 -2.48 -16.10 -6.70
C THR A 121 -1.56 -17.19 -7.20
N ASP A 122 -0.49 -16.82 -7.91
CA ASP A 122 0.47 -17.77 -8.48
C ASP A 122 1.88 -17.21 -8.42
N GLY A 123 2.86 -18.00 -8.87
CA GLY A 123 4.26 -17.62 -8.84
C GLY A 123 4.89 -17.73 -7.45
N PRO A 124 6.17 -17.35 -7.32
CA PRO A 124 6.90 -17.51 -6.06
C PRO A 124 6.44 -16.59 -4.93
N LEU A 125 5.69 -15.53 -5.24
CA LEU A 125 5.15 -14.59 -4.25
C LEU A 125 3.66 -14.80 -3.99
N ALA A 126 3.09 -15.95 -4.39
CA ALA A 126 1.68 -16.25 -4.14
C ALA A 126 1.34 -16.09 -2.65
N GLY A 127 0.22 -15.43 -2.37
CA GLY A 127 -0.21 -15.12 -1.01
C GLY A 127 0.23 -13.75 -0.51
N LEU A 128 1.21 -13.13 -1.15
CA LEU A 128 1.64 -11.76 -0.83
C LEU A 128 0.92 -10.75 -1.72
N HIS A 129 0.95 -9.49 -1.33
CA HIS A 129 0.37 -8.43 -2.15
C HIS A 129 1.24 -8.10 -3.36
N SER A 130 0.59 -7.73 -4.45
CA SER A 130 1.26 -7.08 -5.59
C SER A 130 1.75 -5.69 -5.17
N ARG A 131 2.44 -5.01 -6.07
CA ARG A 131 2.85 -3.61 -5.85
C ARG A 131 1.81 -2.68 -6.45
N ALA A 132 1.17 -1.89 -5.61
CA ALA A 132 0.11 -0.98 -6.03
C ALA A 132 0.10 0.29 -5.19
N VAL A 133 -0.39 1.37 -5.78
CA VAL A 133 -0.58 2.65 -5.10
C VAL A 133 -1.99 3.15 -5.35
N MET A 134 -2.63 3.66 -4.32
CA MET A 134 -3.94 4.32 -4.42
C MET A 134 -3.91 5.64 -3.68
N VAL A 135 -4.64 6.62 -4.21
CA VAL A 135 -4.79 7.93 -3.58
C VAL A 135 -6.27 8.27 -3.50
N THR A 136 -6.70 8.78 -2.35
CA THR A 136 -8.07 9.29 -2.17
C THR A 136 -8.08 10.79 -1.92
N ASP A 137 -9.22 11.42 -2.17
CA ASP A 137 -9.49 12.78 -1.69
C ASP A 137 -9.93 12.73 -0.20
N ALA A 138 -10.21 13.92 0.37
CA ALA A 138 -10.62 14.02 1.77
C ALA A 138 -12.01 13.41 2.06
N LYS A 139 -12.76 13.07 1.03
CA LYS A 139 -14.07 12.42 1.15
C LYS A 139 -14.01 10.90 1.00
N GLY A 140 -12.81 10.34 0.88
CA GLY A 140 -12.62 8.91 0.71
C GLY A 140 -12.87 8.40 -0.70
N LYS A 141 -12.94 9.29 -1.68
CA LYS A 141 -13.11 8.91 -3.08
C LYS A 141 -11.75 8.63 -3.73
N VAL A 142 -11.64 7.51 -4.42
CA VAL A 142 -10.42 7.13 -5.13
C VAL A 142 -10.20 8.09 -6.31
N VAL A 143 -9.07 8.78 -6.33
CA VAL A 143 -8.69 9.73 -7.38
C VAL A 143 -7.53 9.27 -8.23
N TYR A 144 -6.81 8.23 -7.78
CA TYR A 144 -5.67 7.67 -8.51
C TYR A 144 -5.44 6.23 -8.11
N THR A 145 -5.12 5.38 -9.09
CA THR A 145 -4.69 4.01 -8.85
C THR A 145 -3.53 3.66 -9.78
N GLU A 146 -2.59 2.88 -9.26
CA GLU A 146 -1.54 2.27 -10.07
C GLU A 146 -1.34 0.82 -9.63
N GLN A 147 -1.56 -0.13 -10.53
CA GLN A 147 -1.08 -1.49 -10.39
C GLN A 147 0.25 -1.57 -11.14
N VAL A 148 1.36 -1.65 -10.42
CA VAL A 148 2.69 -1.70 -11.06
C VAL A 148 2.80 -2.98 -11.88
N ALA A 149 3.14 -2.84 -13.17
CA ALA A 149 3.15 -3.98 -14.10
C ALA A 149 4.21 -5.02 -13.77
N GLU A 150 5.35 -4.60 -13.25
CA GLU A 150 6.44 -5.49 -12.82
C GLU A 150 6.68 -5.31 -11.33
N VAL A 151 6.41 -6.35 -10.53
CA VAL A 151 6.44 -6.28 -9.06
C VAL A 151 7.80 -5.83 -8.52
N SER A 152 8.88 -6.13 -9.24
CA SER A 152 10.24 -5.73 -8.83
C SER A 152 10.59 -4.27 -9.14
N GLU A 153 9.71 -3.52 -9.80
CA GLU A 153 9.92 -2.10 -10.09
C GLU A 153 9.20 -1.21 -9.09
N GLU A 154 9.72 0.02 -8.92
CA GLU A 154 9.11 1.03 -8.06
C GLU A 154 7.85 1.61 -8.69
N PRO A 155 6.89 2.10 -7.88
CA PRO A 155 5.73 2.83 -8.40
C PRO A 155 6.13 4.21 -8.92
N ASP A 156 5.19 4.88 -9.61
CA ASP A 156 5.36 6.25 -10.08
C ASP A 156 5.01 7.23 -8.96
N TYR A 157 6.02 7.66 -8.22
CA TYR A 157 5.84 8.59 -7.09
C TYR A 157 5.33 9.96 -7.53
N ASP A 158 5.78 10.44 -8.69
CA ASP A 158 5.39 11.76 -9.20
C ASP A 158 3.92 11.78 -9.57
N ALA A 159 3.42 10.71 -10.17
CA ALA A 159 2.00 10.59 -10.50
C ALA A 159 1.12 10.54 -9.24
N ALA A 160 1.54 9.82 -8.22
CA ALA A 160 0.84 9.77 -6.94
C ALA A 160 0.81 11.14 -6.27
N LYS A 161 1.94 11.87 -6.28
CA LYS A 161 2.03 13.22 -5.73
C LYS A 161 1.14 14.20 -6.51
N ALA A 162 1.12 14.10 -7.83
CA ALA A 162 0.27 14.94 -8.67
C ALA A 162 -1.22 14.76 -8.36
N ALA A 163 -1.63 13.56 -8.01
CA ALA A 163 -3.03 13.27 -7.63
C ALA A 163 -3.44 13.92 -6.31
N LEU A 164 -2.46 14.37 -5.50
CA LEU A 164 -2.70 15.08 -4.23
C LEU A 164 -2.73 16.60 -4.40
N ALA A 165 -2.46 17.08 -5.58
CA ALA A 165 -2.44 18.52 -5.86
C ALA A 165 -3.86 19.11 -5.92
#